data_99c2eb5296953085360cd16d7612a942
#
_entry.id   99c2eb5296953085360cd16d7612a942
#
_cell.length_a   1.000
_cell.length_b   1.000
_cell.length_c   1.000
_cell.angle_alpha   90.00
_cell.angle_beta   90.00
_cell.angle_gamma   90.00
#
_symmetry.space_group_name_H-M   'P 1'
#
loop_
_entity.id
_entity.type
_entity.pdbx_description
1 polymer ?
#
loop_
_entity_poly.entity_id
_entity_poly.type
_entity_poly.pdbx_seq_one_letter_code
_entity_poly.pdbx_strand_id
1 'polypeptide(L)'
;MYFIYNILTNLAIIISPAIILYRILKGKEDIKRVGEKFCIYSQKKNKKKIWVHAASVGELMSIVQIIRKLEKNKKINNIILTTSTTSSAKIFKKLRLKKTSHVYFPLDNNYIVKKFIKYWQPELAIFIDSEIWPNMIKNLHLKNIPIIIMNARITE
;
A
#
# COMPACT_ATOMS: atom_id res chain seq x y z
N MET A 1 20.78 -12.61 3.68
CA MET A 1 19.84 -11.62 4.26
C MET A 1 18.39 -11.84 3.81
N TYR A 2 18.05 -11.86 2.53
CA TYR A 2 16.65 -12.00 2.06
C TYR A 2 15.95 -13.30 2.51
N PHE A 3 16.66 -14.42 2.59
CA PHE A 3 16.12 -15.69 3.08
C PHE A 3 15.64 -15.60 4.54
N ILE A 4 16.48 -15.02 5.41
CA ILE A 4 16.15 -14.80 6.84
C ILE A 4 14.93 -13.87 6.96
N TYR A 5 14.88 -12.80 6.17
CA TYR A 5 13.73 -11.89 6.12
C TYR A 5 12.41 -12.63 5.79
N ASN A 6 12.43 -13.55 4.81
CA ASN A 6 11.25 -14.34 4.47
C ASN A 6 10.81 -15.28 5.60
N ILE A 7 11.76 -15.90 6.32
CA ILE A 7 11.42 -16.71 7.48
C ILE A 7 10.72 -15.83 8.54
N LEU A 8 11.30 -14.68 8.85
CA LEU A 8 10.73 -13.76 9.83
C LEU A 8 9.34 -13.25 9.42
N THR A 9 9.14 -12.89 8.15
CA THR A 9 7.83 -12.43 7.67
C THR A 9 6.80 -13.57 7.65
N ASN A 10 7.19 -14.82 7.40
CA ASN A 10 6.31 -15.97 7.50
C ASN A 10 5.88 -16.22 8.97
N LEU A 11 6.81 -16.13 9.93
CA LEU A 11 6.48 -16.20 11.35
C LEU A 11 5.57 -15.05 11.78
N ALA A 12 5.84 -13.83 11.30
CA ALA A 12 5.01 -12.66 11.57
C ALA A 12 3.56 -12.84 11.08
N ILE A 13 3.34 -13.55 9.96
CA ILE A 13 1.98 -13.88 9.48
C ILE A 13 1.25 -14.77 10.46
N ILE A 14 1.92 -15.76 11.05
CA ILE A 14 1.30 -16.66 12.04
C ILE A 14 0.85 -15.87 13.27
N ILE A 15 1.64 -14.90 13.71
CA ILE A 15 1.35 -14.08 14.90
C ILE A 15 0.41 -12.91 14.56
N SER A 16 0.31 -12.52 13.29
CA SER A 16 -0.44 -11.33 12.87
C SER A 16 -1.91 -11.31 13.29
N PRO A 17 -2.67 -12.43 13.37
CA PRO A 17 -4.06 -12.39 13.85
C PRO A 17 -4.17 -11.91 15.30
N ALA A 18 -3.25 -12.35 16.18
CA ALA A 18 -3.24 -11.92 17.58
C ALA A 18 -2.89 -10.42 17.69
N ILE A 19 -1.90 -9.96 16.94
CA ILE A 19 -1.53 -8.54 16.88
C ILE A 19 -2.69 -7.69 16.35
N ILE A 20 -3.34 -8.13 15.28
CA ILE A 20 -4.47 -7.42 14.69
C ILE A 20 -5.64 -7.37 15.67
N LEU A 21 -5.95 -8.47 16.35
CA LEU A 21 -7.01 -8.50 17.37
C LEU A 21 -6.73 -7.49 18.50
N TYR A 22 -5.50 -7.48 19.02
CA TYR A 22 -5.07 -6.49 20.01
C TYR A 22 -5.23 -5.05 19.50
N ARG A 23 -4.85 -4.79 18.24
CA ARG A 23 -4.99 -3.47 17.61
C ARG A 23 -6.44 -3.07 17.37
N ILE A 24 -7.33 -4.03 17.07
CA ILE A 24 -8.78 -3.83 16.99
C ILE A 24 -9.33 -3.39 18.34
N LEU A 25 -8.98 -4.09 19.41
CA LEU A 25 -9.41 -3.75 20.78
C LEU A 25 -8.94 -2.36 21.20
N LYS A 26 -7.79 -1.90 20.69
CA LYS A 26 -7.27 -0.53 20.91
C LYS A 26 -7.84 0.51 19.93
N GLY A 27 -8.80 0.16 19.07
CA GLY A 27 -9.40 1.08 18.08
C GLY A 27 -8.43 1.53 16.97
N LYS A 28 -7.29 0.84 16.79
CA LYS A 28 -6.24 1.18 15.83
C LYS A 28 -6.40 0.48 14.46
N GLU A 29 -7.41 -0.38 14.32
CA GLU A 29 -7.69 -1.11 13.08
C GLU A 29 -9.16 -0.95 12.67
N ASP A 30 -9.41 -1.02 11.37
CA ASP A 30 -10.76 -1.05 10.82
C ASP A 30 -11.19 -2.51 10.60
N ILE A 31 -12.06 -3.02 11.48
CA ILE A 31 -12.52 -4.41 11.47
C ILE A 31 -13.09 -4.80 10.11
N LYS A 32 -13.84 -3.90 9.46
CA LYS A 32 -14.48 -4.17 8.16
C LYS A 32 -13.49 -4.26 7.02
N ARG A 33 -12.28 -3.70 7.19
CA ARG A 33 -11.27 -3.58 6.14
C ARG A 33 -9.94 -4.27 6.47
N VAL A 34 -9.83 -4.91 7.61
CA VAL A 34 -8.59 -5.60 8.03
C VAL A 34 -8.16 -6.68 7.03
N GLY A 35 -9.10 -7.32 6.35
CA GLY A 35 -8.84 -8.30 5.30
C GLY A 35 -8.02 -7.75 4.13
N GLU A 36 -8.04 -6.43 3.90
CA GLU A 36 -7.24 -5.80 2.84
C GLU A 36 -5.73 -5.99 3.05
N LYS A 37 -5.27 -6.08 4.31
CA LYS A 37 -3.87 -6.38 4.66
C LYS A 37 -3.42 -7.78 4.21
N PHE A 38 -4.37 -8.68 4.00
CA PHE A 38 -4.17 -10.03 3.47
C PHE A 38 -4.62 -10.16 2.00
N CYS A 39 -4.82 -9.02 1.32
CA CYS A 39 -5.33 -8.95 -0.05
C CYS A 39 -6.69 -9.64 -0.22
N ILE A 40 -7.59 -9.46 0.75
CA ILE A 40 -9.01 -9.84 0.66
C ILE A 40 -9.78 -8.55 0.42
N TYR A 41 -10.28 -8.37 -0.80
CA TYR A 41 -10.96 -7.15 -1.23
C TYR A 41 -12.43 -7.43 -1.58
N SER A 42 -13.32 -6.55 -1.17
CA SER A 42 -14.73 -6.52 -1.60
C SER A 42 -14.93 -5.75 -2.91
N GLN A 43 -13.93 -4.98 -3.33
CA GLN A 43 -13.99 -4.18 -4.55
C GLN A 43 -13.80 -5.05 -5.79
N LYS A 44 -14.45 -4.67 -6.91
CA LYS A 44 -14.22 -5.32 -8.19
C LYS A 44 -12.78 -5.13 -8.64
N LYS A 45 -12.21 -6.16 -9.26
CA LYS A 45 -10.87 -6.16 -9.85
C LYS A 45 -10.84 -5.18 -11.03
N ASN A 46 -10.23 -4.02 -10.85
CA ASN A 46 -9.95 -3.08 -11.92
C ASN A 46 -8.43 -2.97 -12.10
N LYS A 47 -7.97 -2.98 -13.34
CA LYS A 47 -6.55 -2.70 -13.63
C LYS A 47 -6.24 -1.27 -13.18
N LYS A 48 -5.26 -1.12 -12.31
CA LYS A 48 -4.83 0.19 -11.81
C LYS A 48 -3.49 0.52 -12.44
N LYS A 49 -3.40 1.70 -13.08
CA LYS A 49 -2.18 2.11 -13.79
C LYS A 49 -1.09 2.62 -12.85
N ILE A 50 -1.47 3.35 -11.82
CA ILE A 50 -0.53 3.91 -10.86
C ILE A 50 -0.89 3.45 -9.46
N TRP A 51 0.11 2.94 -8.76
CA TRP A 51 0.02 2.66 -7.34
C TRP A 51 0.86 3.67 -6.56
N VAL A 52 0.27 4.30 -5.56
CA VAL A 52 0.92 5.25 -4.65
C VAL A 52 0.84 4.66 -3.24
N HIS A 53 1.94 4.61 -2.52
CA HIS A 53 2.00 4.24 -1.12
C HIS A 53 2.44 5.42 -0.27
N ALA A 54 1.63 5.75 0.74
CA ALA A 54 1.91 6.75 1.76
C ALA A 54 1.47 6.19 3.12
N ALA A 55 2.40 5.79 3.97
CA ALA A 55 2.10 5.05 5.18
C ALA A 55 1.31 5.89 6.20
N SER A 56 1.65 7.15 6.34
CA SER A 56 1.15 8.07 7.36
C SER A 56 0.23 9.17 6.81
N VAL A 57 -0.37 9.95 7.71
CA VAL A 57 -1.16 11.15 7.35
C VAL A 57 -0.25 12.21 6.73
N GLY A 58 0.96 12.43 7.29
CA GLY A 58 1.91 13.42 6.79
C GLY A 58 2.32 13.11 5.35
N GLU A 59 2.73 11.88 5.07
CA GLU A 59 3.09 11.42 3.74
C GLU A 59 1.91 11.54 2.75
N LEU A 60 0.69 11.14 3.18
CA LEU A 60 -0.50 11.31 2.35
C LEU A 60 -0.71 12.78 1.97
N MET A 61 -0.59 13.69 2.93
CA MET A 61 -0.79 15.11 2.68
C MET A 61 0.29 15.72 1.78
N SER A 62 1.53 15.25 1.88
CA SER A 62 2.63 15.70 1.01
C SER A 62 2.39 15.36 -0.47
N ILE A 63 1.73 14.23 -0.76
CA ILE A 63 1.51 13.74 -2.14
C ILE A 63 0.15 14.11 -2.74
N VAL A 64 -0.80 14.62 -1.95
CA VAL A 64 -2.18 14.92 -2.41
C VAL A 64 -2.20 15.76 -3.68
N GLN A 65 -1.37 16.79 -3.76
CA GLN A 65 -1.35 17.67 -4.94
C GLN A 65 -0.86 16.95 -6.19
N ILE A 66 0.07 16.03 -6.05
CA ILE A 66 0.55 15.20 -7.15
C ILE A 66 -0.56 14.24 -7.58
N ILE A 67 -1.25 13.58 -6.65
CA ILE A 67 -2.40 12.70 -6.95
C ILE A 67 -3.47 13.49 -7.72
N ARG A 68 -3.80 14.72 -7.30
CA ARG A 68 -4.76 15.58 -8.00
C ARG A 68 -4.31 15.92 -9.42
N LYS A 69 -3.01 16.17 -9.64
CA LYS A 69 -2.45 16.39 -10.99
C LYS A 69 -2.55 15.12 -11.84
N LEU A 70 -2.25 13.96 -11.26
CA LEU A 70 -2.38 12.67 -11.94
C LEU A 70 -3.84 12.40 -12.35
N GLU A 71 -4.82 12.70 -11.48
CA GLU A 71 -6.25 12.54 -11.81
C GLU A 71 -6.72 13.44 -12.97
N LYS A 72 -6.11 14.62 -13.15
CA LYS A 72 -6.41 15.51 -14.27
C LYS A 72 -5.90 14.99 -15.61
N ASN A 73 -4.89 14.13 -15.59
CA ASN A 73 -4.37 13.54 -16.82
C ASN A 73 -5.39 12.54 -17.41
N LYS A 74 -5.80 12.78 -18.67
CA LYS A 74 -6.78 11.93 -19.39
C LYS A 74 -6.25 10.51 -19.65
N LYS A 75 -4.92 10.32 -19.73
CA LYS A 75 -4.30 9.00 -19.92
C LYS A 75 -4.31 8.13 -18.65
N ILE A 76 -4.51 8.73 -17.47
CA ILE A 76 -4.57 8.03 -16.18
C ILE A 76 -6.03 7.87 -15.79
N ASN A 77 -6.50 6.63 -15.82
CA ASN A 77 -7.89 6.32 -15.51
C ASN A 77 -8.09 5.86 -14.06
N ASN A 78 -7.08 5.22 -13.49
CA ASN A 78 -7.18 4.65 -12.15
C ASN A 78 -5.87 4.81 -11.39
N ILE A 79 -5.99 5.19 -10.12
CA ILE A 79 -4.91 5.25 -9.16
C ILE A 79 -5.31 4.40 -7.96
N ILE A 80 -4.42 3.58 -7.44
CA ILE A 80 -4.59 2.97 -6.13
C ILE A 80 -3.69 3.66 -5.13
N LEU A 81 -4.27 4.09 -4.03
CA LEU A 81 -3.53 4.63 -2.89
C LEU A 81 -3.57 3.61 -1.76
N THR A 82 -2.42 3.28 -1.21
CA THR A 82 -2.33 2.47 -0.01
C THR A 82 -1.82 3.29 1.16
N THR A 83 -2.41 3.08 2.34
CA THR A 83 -1.92 3.66 3.60
C THR A 83 -1.88 2.59 4.70
N SER A 84 -1.14 2.87 5.78
CA SER A 84 -0.96 1.91 6.88
C SER A 84 -1.89 2.18 8.07
N THR A 85 -2.48 3.38 8.18
CA THR A 85 -3.23 3.81 9.37
C THR A 85 -4.70 4.11 9.09
N THR A 86 -5.55 3.91 10.11
CA THR A 86 -6.98 4.28 10.05
C THR A 86 -7.18 5.79 9.92
N SER A 87 -6.28 6.58 10.50
CA SER A 87 -6.29 8.06 10.38
C SER A 87 -6.08 8.50 8.94
N SER A 88 -5.11 7.93 8.23
CA SER A 88 -4.86 8.22 6.82
C SER A 88 -6.07 7.82 5.95
N ALA A 89 -6.70 6.69 6.23
CA ALA A 89 -7.92 6.27 5.54
C ALA A 89 -9.10 7.24 5.76
N LYS A 90 -9.26 7.80 6.97
CA LYS A 90 -10.26 8.83 7.28
C LYS A 90 -9.98 10.12 6.52
N ILE A 91 -8.71 10.55 6.46
CA ILE A 91 -8.29 11.73 5.69
C ILE A 91 -8.57 11.52 4.20
N PHE A 92 -8.18 10.36 3.65
CA PHE A 92 -8.45 10.04 2.25
C PHE A 92 -9.93 10.22 1.87
N LYS A 93 -10.86 9.74 2.69
CA LYS A 93 -12.31 9.93 2.45
C LYS A 93 -12.71 11.41 2.31
N LYS A 94 -12.06 12.31 3.08
CA LYS A 94 -12.33 13.75 3.02
C LYS A 94 -11.76 14.41 1.75
N LEU A 95 -10.76 13.83 1.11
CA LEU A 95 -10.11 14.39 -0.09
C LEU A 95 -10.99 14.34 -1.34
N ARG A 96 -12.02 13.49 -1.37
CA ARG A 96 -12.99 13.33 -2.47
C ARG A 96 -12.32 13.14 -3.84
N LEU A 97 -11.26 12.34 -3.89
CA LEU A 97 -10.56 11.99 -5.12
C LEU A 97 -11.45 11.10 -5.99
N LYS A 98 -11.50 11.39 -7.31
CA LYS A 98 -12.48 10.76 -8.23
C LYS A 98 -11.94 9.50 -8.92
N LYS A 99 -10.65 9.50 -9.27
CA LYS A 99 -10.00 8.38 -9.98
C LYS A 99 -9.12 7.53 -9.06
N THR A 100 -9.04 7.87 -7.78
CA THR A 100 -8.19 7.20 -6.80
C THR A 100 -9.04 6.33 -5.87
N SER A 101 -8.67 5.06 -5.74
CA SER A 101 -9.24 4.14 -4.76
C SER A 101 -8.24 3.92 -3.63
N HIS A 102 -8.74 3.73 -2.41
CA HIS A 102 -7.91 3.50 -1.24
C HIS A 102 -8.08 2.08 -0.70
N VAL A 103 -6.96 1.44 -0.40
CA VAL A 103 -6.90 0.20 0.40
C VAL A 103 -5.76 0.28 1.40
N TYR A 104 -5.83 -0.55 2.46
CA TYR A 104 -4.70 -0.67 3.37
C TYR A 104 -3.53 -1.38 2.71
N PHE A 105 -2.31 -0.94 3.08
CA PHE A 105 -1.08 -1.56 2.61
C PHE A 105 -1.03 -3.03 3.05
N PRO A 106 -0.71 -3.97 2.14
CA PRO A 106 -0.64 -5.38 2.48
C PRO A 106 0.55 -5.68 3.40
N LEU A 107 0.47 -6.74 4.17
CA LEU A 107 1.62 -7.24 4.93
C LEU A 107 2.73 -7.66 3.97
N ASP A 108 3.98 -7.30 4.28
CA ASP A 108 5.13 -7.57 3.40
C ASP A 108 5.60 -9.03 3.47
N ASN A 109 4.67 -9.93 3.20
CA ASN A 109 4.93 -11.36 3.02
C ASN A 109 4.92 -11.68 1.53
N ASN A 110 5.86 -12.52 1.09
CA ASN A 110 6.05 -12.82 -0.34
C ASN A 110 4.78 -13.33 -1.05
N TYR A 111 3.98 -14.17 -0.38
CA TYR A 111 2.71 -14.67 -0.94
C TYR A 111 1.66 -13.56 -1.05
N ILE A 112 1.50 -12.76 0.02
CA ILE A 112 0.54 -11.66 0.07
C ILE A 112 0.88 -10.60 -0.97
N VAL A 113 2.17 -10.24 -1.08
CA VAL A 113 2.67 -9.27 -2.06
C VAL A 113 2.41 -9.72 -3.50
N LYS A 114 2.69 -10.99 -3.82
CA LYS A 114 2.37 -11.56 -5.14
C LYS A 114 0.87 -11.48 -5.45
N LYS A 115 0.03 -11.76 -4.45
CA LYS A 115 -1.43 -11.66 -4.56
C LYS A 115 -1.86 -10.21 -4.80
N PHE A 116 -1.26 -9.24 -4.09
CA PHE A 116 -1.50 -7.80 -4.28
C PHE A 116 -1.19 -7.36 -5.70
N ILE A 117 0.02 -7.62 -6.17
CA ILE A 117 0.47 -7.22 -7.51
C ILE A 117 -0.39 -7.89 -8.60
N LYS A 118 -0.71 -9.18 -8.44
CA LYS A 118 -1.60 -9.91 -9.37
C LYS A 118 -3.01 -9.34 -9.40
N TYR A 119 -3.52 -8.86 -8.26
CA TYR A 119 -4.87 -8.31 -8.16
C TYR A 119 -4.95 -6.91 -8.78
N TRP A 120 -4.04 -6.00 -8.40
CA TRP A 120 -4.11 -4.61 -8.82
C TRP A 120 -3.42 -4.32 -10.14
N GLN A 121 -2.43 -5.10 -10.53
CA GLN A 121 -1.66 -4.97 -11.79
C GLN A 121 -1.17 -3.54 -12.03
N PRO A 122 -0.40 -2.93 -11.11
CA PRO A 122 0.13 -1.59 -11.30
C PRO A 122 1.15 -1.57 -12.45
N GLU A 123 1.16 -0.48 -13.22
CA GLU A 123 2.16 -0.20 -14.26
C GLU A 123 3.32 0.66 -13.72
N LEU A 124 3.09 1.32 -12.57
CA LEU A 124 4.05 2.16 -11.87
C LEU A 124 3.74 2.11 -10.37
N ALA A 125 4.75 1.98 -9.53
CA ALA A 125 4.65 2.11 -8.08
C ALA A 125 5.42 3.35 -7.59
N ILE A 126 4.77 4.16 -6.76
CA ILE A 126 5.34 5.37 -6.14
C ILE A 126 5.29 5.19 -4.63
N PHE A 127 6.44 5.19 -3.97
CA PHE A 127 6.57 5.13 -2.52
C PHE A 127 6.99 6.50 -1.98
N ILE A 128 6.39 6.90 -0.87
CA ILE A 128 6.71 8.17 -0.21
C ILE A 128 7.62 7.89 0.98
N ASP A 129 8.61 8.74 1.18
CA ASP A 129 9.67 8.60 2.16
C ASP A 129 10.47 7.28 2.01
N SER A 130 11.11 6.82 3.08
CA SER A 130 11.99 5.65 3.06
C SER A 130 11.23 4.34 3.32
N GLU A 131 10.01 4.20 2.82
CA GLU A 131 9.17 3.00 2.94
C GLU A 131 9.68 1.85 2.05
N ILE A 132 10.79 1.23 2.49
CA ILE A 132 11.42 0.12 1.77
C ILE A 132 10.93 -1.21 2.34
N TRP A 133 10.13 -1.94 1.57
CA TRP A 133 9.58 -3.24 1.91
C TRP A 133 10.21 -4.31 1.02
N PRO A 134 11.14 -5.16 1.55
CA PRO A 134 11.97 -6.04 0.73
C PRO A 134 11.20 -7.00 -0.17
N ASN A 135 10.12 -7.62 0.33
CA ASN A 135 9.30 -8.51 -0.51
C ASN A 135 8.56 -7.75 -1.59
N MET A 136 8.06 -6.54 -1.26
CA MET A 136 7.36 -5.70 -2.22
C MET A 136 8.29 -5.25 -3.34
N ILE A 137 9.44 -4.67 -3.01
CA ILE A 137 10.44 -4.20 -3.97
C ILE A 137 10.89 -5.35 -4.88
N LYS A 138 11.25 -6.51 -4.30
CA LYS A 138 11.67 -7.67 -5.09
C LYS A 138 10.59 -8.15 -6.06
N ASN A 139 9.34 -8.25 -5.63
CA ASN A 139 8.27 -8.74 -6.50
C ASN A 139 7.87 -7.73 -7.59
N LEU A 140 7.96 -6.43 -7.32
CA LEU A 140 7.80 -5.39 -8.33
C LEU A 140 8.90 -5.49 -9.39
N HIS A 141 10.16 -5.62 -8.95
CA HIS A 141 11.31 -5.81 -9.85
C HIS A 141 11.15 -7.06 -10.74
N LEU A 142 10.79 -8.21 -10.15
CA LEU A 142 10.53 -9.46 -10.90
C LEU A 142 9.38 -9.35 -11.91
N LYS A 143 8.51 -8.38 -11.77
CA LYS A 143 7.40 -8.10 -12.70
C LYS A 143 7.71 -6.94 -13.64
N ASN A 144 8.94 -6.42 -13.63
CA ASN A 144 9.36 -5.24 -14.42
C ASN A 144 8.45 -4.03 -14.21
N ILE A 145 7.93 -3.85 -12.98
CA ILE A 145 7.13 -2.68 -12.62
C ILE A 145 8.09 -1.60 -12.10
N PRO A 146 8.16 -0.45 -12.76
CA PRO A 146 9.04 0.64 -12.34
C PRO A 146 8.61 1.18 -10.96
N ILE A 147 9.61 1.59 -10.18
CA ILE A 147 9.44 2.12 -8.83
C ILE A 147 10.01 3.52 -8.76
N ILE A 148 9.26 4.45 -8.21
CA ILE A 148 9.71 5.80 -7.86
C ILE A 148 9.64 5.94 -6.34
N ILE A 149 10.74 6.39 -5.72
CA ILE A 149 10.76 6.77 -4.31
C ILE A 149 10.82 8.28 -4.24
N MET A 150 9.86 8.90 -3.59
CA MET A 150 9.75 10.35 -3.46
C MET A 150 10.02 10.77 -2.02
N ASN A 151 10.73 11.89 -1.86
CA ASN A 151 11.07 12.45 -0.55
C ASN A 151 11.90 11.48 0.33
N ALA A 152 12.71 10.62 -0.30
CA ALA A 152 13.61 9.73 0.44
C ALA A 152 14.68 10.55 1.13
N ARG A 153 14.87 10.30 2.44
CA ARG A 153 16.00 10.86 3.21
C ARG A 153 17.13 9.83 3.24
N ILE A 154 18.26 10.20 2.68
CA ILE A 154 19.50 9.44 2.83
C ILE A 154 20.21 10.02 4.06
N THR A 155 20.28 9.24 5.13
CA THR A 155 21.16 9.55 6.27
C THR A 155 22.52 8.95 5.97
N GLU A 156 23.55 9.78 5.98
CA GLU A 156 24.96 9.35 5.96
C GLU A 156 25.33 8.61 7.23
#